data_d11c3a10235b68ee1d7d297864e0830d
#
_entry.id   d11c3a10235b68ee1d7d297864e0830d
#
_cell.length_a   1.000
_cell.length_b   1.000
_cell.length_c   1.000
_cell.angle_alpha   90.00
_cell.angle_beta   90.00
_cell.angle_gamma   90.00
#
_symmetry.space_group_name_H-M   'P 1'
#
loop_
_entity.id
_entity.type
_entity.pdbx_description
1 polymer ?
#
loop_
_entity_poly.entity_id
_entity_poly.type
_entity_poly.pdbx_seq_one_letter_code
_entity_poly.pdbx_strand_id
1 'polypeptide(L)'
;MQTVKLFKRTAALFAAIAVAAVSAAVAAFADGAPLGRGTEADPYIIRNGAELAAIVESKDDVGYITLANDIDLSAYQGQTCIIKKLTGKLDGAGHKITGLNLKGKEGVKEGWSYVSSHTGLIDELSGSVENLTISDAVITDAAKWNYVGVLAAYIPEGSEAYINNCTVTGKIEGPTTSTSYLYIGALVGYADGMKNSGTTVSFNSCVSNVNNTCSGAANSGGVMGAISAYVTLNVSCCAVLGNVAASSSACGILGFYSSMDDELNISSSYFGGKLSGRSKCGIAYNPKNKPKMQCSKFYFDTQKNTYTKALSNEEVDGASGVRTAEIMALASTLDGFEASDEFGGYPVPKQQTAAAFSVTVDESNVNVTAAKAGSYSLVLASYFGDALADVQIQTVTFANDGDGQTVSVPDGFTADGRTFRAMLWSGMCPLAKSNN
;
A
#
# COMPACT_ATOMS: atom_id res chain seq x y z
N MET A 1 -24.82 0.69 56.53
CA MET A 1 -25.85 0.53 55.49
C MET A 1 -25.79 1.55 54.36
N GLN A 2 -25.25 2.75 54.55
CA GLN A 2 -25.09 3.77 53.47
C GLN A 2 -23.94 3.50 52.48
N THR A 3 -22.85 2.94 52.95
CA THR A 3 -21.65 2.64 52.09
C THR A 3 -21.93 1.55 51.07
N VAL A 4 -22.72 0.54 51.37
CA VAL A 4 -23.08 -0.54 50.43
C VAL A 4 -24.04 -0.05 49.32
N LYS A 5 -24.89 0.94 49.62
CA LYS A 5 -25.76 1.57 48.60
C LYS A 5 -25.02 2.48 47.64
N LEU A 6 -23.93 3.10 48.08
CA LEU A 6 -23.10 3.93 47.23
C LEU A 6 -22.29 3.08 46.25
N PHE A 7 -21.71 1.96 46.72
CA PHE A 7 -20.96 1.01 45.88
C PHE A 7 -21.86 0.37 44.80
N LYS A 8 -23.09 0.02 45.13
CA LYS A 8 -24.06 -0.54 44.15
C LYS A 8 -24.50 0.50 43.10
N ARG A 9 -24.56 1.80 43.45
CA ARG A 9 -24.92 2.87 42.51
C ARG A 9 -23.74 3.22 41.57
N THR A 10 -22.50 3.23 42.05
CA THR A 10 -21.33 3.41 41.20
C THR A 10 -21.11 2.23 40.27
N ALA A 11 -21.25 1.00 40.73
CA ALA A 11 -21.14 -0.19 39.87
C ALA A 11 -22.24 -0.23 38.79
N ALA A 12 -23.49 0.16 39.13
CA ALA A 12 -24.56 0.28 38.15
C ALA A 12 -24.34 1.43 37.14
N LEU A 13 -23.71 2.51 37.56
CA LEU A 13 -23.38 3.62 36.65
C LEU A 13 -22.26 3.23 35.68
N PHE A 14 -21.22 2.53 36.15
CA PHE A 14 -20.16 1.98 35.31
C PHE A 14 -20.67 0.89 34.35
N ALA A 15 -21.57 0.02 34.79
CA ALA A 15 -22.19 -0.96 33.94
C ALA A 15 -23.09 -0.30 32.86
N ALA A 16 -23.85 0.74 33.24
CA ALA A 16 -24.68 1.50 32.28
C ALA A 16 -23.82 2.27 31.23
N ILE A 17 -22.66 2.80 31.62
CA ILE A 17 -21.73 3.45 30.70
C ILE A 17 -21.06 2.40 29.78
N ALA A 18 -20.69 1.23 30.31
CA ALA A 18 -20.14 0.15 29.50
C ALA A 18 -21.18 -0.42 28.53
N VAL A 19 -22.44 -0.59 28.94
CA VAL A 19 -23.54 -1.05 28.06
C VAL A 19 -23.89 0.01 27.02
N ALA A 20 -23.88 1.30 27.37
CA ALA A 20 -24.08 2.39 26.41
C ALA A 20 -22.91 2.48 25.41
N ALA A 21 -21.68 2.25 25.83
CA ALA A 21 -20.52 2.21 24.94
C ALA A 21 -20.57 0.99 23.99
N VAL A 22 -20.97 -0.18 24.49
CA VAL A 22 -21.14 -1.39 23.66
C VAL A 22 -22.32 -1.23 22.69
N SER A 23 -23.44 -0.64 23.12
CA SER A 23 -24.58 -0.38 22.24
C SER A 23 -24.30 0.72 21.21
N ALA A 24 -23.54 1.74 21.57
CA ALA A 24 -23.07 2.76 20.61
C ALA A 24 -22.06 2.18 19.59
N ALA A 25 -21.17 1.28 20.02
CA ALA A 25 -20.26 0.58 19.12
C ALA A 25 -21.01 -0.40 18.19
N VAL A 26 -22.02 -1.10 18.68
CA VAL A 26 -22.89 -1.97 17.84
C VAL A 26 -23.70 -1.13 16.84
N ALA A 27 -24.16 0.07 17.22
CA ALA A 27 -24.82 1.01 16.31
C ALA A 27 -23.83 1.58 15.28
N ALA A 28 -22.57 1.87 15.66
CA ALA A 28 -21.53 2.29 14.72
C ALA A 28 -21.19 1.23 13.65
N PHE A 29 -21.42 -0.06 13.95
CA PHE A 29 -21.34 -1.13 12.94
C PHE A 29 -22.49 -1.11 11.93
N ALA A 30 -23.60 -0.44 12.24
CA ALA A 30 -24.77 -0.34 11.36
C ALA A 30 -24.75 0.92 10.47
N ASP A 31 -23.97 1.96 10.81
CA ASP A 31 -24.04 3.29 10.17
C ASP A 31 -22.99 3.55 9.07
N GLY A 32 -22.15 2.59 8.71
CA GLY A 32 -21.21 2.75 7.58
C GLY A 32 -20.12 3.82 7.78
N ALA A 33 -20.00 4.42 8.96
CA ALA A 33 -18.96 5.38 9.25
C ALA A 33 -17.64 4.67 9.63
N PRO A 34 -16.49 5.10 9.08
CA PRO A 34 -15.19 4.56 9.47
C PRO A 34 -14.88 4.87 10.93
N LEU A 35 -14.18 3.96 11.60
CA LEU A 35 -13.68 4.16 12.95
C LEU A 35 -12.38 4.93 12.93
N GLY A 36 -12.04 5.62 14.05
CA GLY A 36 -10.82 6.40 14.19
C GLY A 36 -10.95 7.85 13.76
N ARG A 37 -9.86 8.60 13.88
CA ARG A 37 -9.81 10.05 13.61
C ARG A 37 -8.84 10.41 12.48
N GLY A 38 -8.13 9.44 11.92
CA GLY A 38 -7.13 9.63 10.87
C GLY A 38 -5.84 10.26 11.36
N THR A 39 -5.52 10.11 12.64
CA THR A 39 -4.23 10.48 13.23
C THR A 39 -3.34 9.25 13.38
N GLU A 40 -2.04 9.44 13.58
CA GLU A 40 -1.11 8.33 13.78
C GLU A 40 -1.48 7.45 14.99
N ALA A 41 -1.90 8.07 16.09
CA ALA A 41 -2.32 7.36 17.31
C ALA A 41 -3.74 6.77 17.22
N ASP A 42 -4.55 7.21 16.26
CA ASP A 42 -5.94 6.80 16.07
C ASP A 42 -6.29 6.83 14.57
N PRO A 43 -5.72 5.90 13.76
CA PRO A 43 -5.92 5.87 12.32
C PRO A 43 -7.38 5.52 11.96
N TYR A 44 -7.83 5.91 10.78
CA TYR A 44 -9.09 5.39 10.26
C TYR A 44 -8.97 3.90 10.00
N ILE A 45 -9.91 3.13 10.53
CA ILE A 45 -10.02 1.68 10.33
C ILE A 45 -11.04 1.43 9.23
N ILE A 46 -10.57 0.95 8.09
CA ILE A 46 -11.37 0.72 6.89
C ILE A 46 -11.70 -0.76 6.75
N ARG A 47 -12.99 -1.07 6.72
CA ARG A 47 -13.53 -2.44 6.64
C ARG A 47 -14.12 -2.78 5.27
N ASN A 48 -14.42 -1.77 4.45
CA ASN A 48 -15.01 -1.94 3.11
C ASN A 48 -14.84 -0.67 2.27
N GLY A 49 -15.16 -0.77 0.96
CA GLY A 49 -15.02 0.33 0.01
C GLY A 49 -15.92 1.54 0.33
N ALA A 50 -17.09 1.35 0.95
CA ALA A 50 -17.99 2.43 1.28
C ALA A 50 -17.42 3.31 2.42
N GLU A 51 -16.75 2.71 3.39
CA GLU A 51 -16.05 3.46 4.45
C GLU A 51 -14.87 4.27 3.91
N LEU A 52 -14.09 3.70 2.98
CA LEU A 52 -13.04 4.45 2.30
C LEU A 52 -13.63 5.62 1.53
N ALA A 53 -14.70 5.40 0.76
CA ALA A 53 -15.39 6.45 0.00
C ALA A 53 -15.89 7.57 0.91
N ALA A 54 -16.50 7.26 2.04
CA ALA A 54 -17.01 8.25 2.99
C ALA A 54 -15.92 9.17 3.56
N ILE A 55 -14.71 8.64 3.79
CA ILE A 55 -13.57 9.46 4.23
C ILE A 55 -13.09 10.36 3.10
N VAL A 56 -12.85 9.81 1.92
CA VAL A 56 -12.29 10.58 0.80
C VAL A 56 -13.26 11.64 0.25
N GLU A 57 -14.56 11.46 0.43
CA GLU A 57 -15.58 12.48 0.13
C GLU A 57 -15.56 13.62 1.13
N SER A 58 -15.24 13.36 2.39
CA SER A 58 -15.28 14.34 3.48
C SER A 58 -13.95 15.07 3.71
N LYS A 59 -12.83 14.54 3.18
CA LYS A 59 -11.48 15.06 3.42
C LYS A 59 -10.64 15.04 2.16
N ASP A 60 -9.89 16.11 1.94
CA ASP A 60 -8.88 16.16 0.89
C ASP A 60 -7.64 15.36 1.30
N ASP A 61 -7.17 15.49 2.54
CA ASP A 61 -6.08 14.71 3.12
C ASP A 61 -6.66 13.74 4.16
N VAL A 62 -6.45 12.46 3.93
CA VAL A 62 -7.02 11.41 4.77
C VAL A 62 -6.15 11.05 5.98
N GLY A 63 -4.91 11.53 6.05
CA GLY A 63 -4.01 11.30 7.18
C GLY A 63 -3.58 9.83 7.31
N TYR A 64 -4.04 9.14 8.36
CA TYR A 64 -3.65 7.75 8.66
C TYR A 64 -4.82 6.79 8.50
N ILE A 65 -4.58 5.73 7.72
CA ILE A 65 -5.56 4.68 7.40
C ILE A 65 -4.94 3.31 7.69
N THR A 66 -5.72 2.40 8.27
CA THR A 66 -5.40 0.98 8.38
C THR A 66 -6.55 0.16 7.81
N LEU A 67 -6.25 -0.80 6.95
CA LEU A 67 -7.25 -1.74 6.45
C LEU A 67 -7.49 -2.83 7.49
N ALA A 68 -8.76 -3.14 7.75
CA ALA A 68 -9.16 -4.22 8.65
C ALA A 68 -9.69 -5.45 7.91
N ASN A 69 -9.95 -5.32 6.63
CA ASN A 69 -10.38 -6.39 5.72
C ASN A 69 -9.85 -6.12 4.31
N ASP A 70 -10.01 -7.08 3.43
CA ASP A 70 -9.88 -6.86 1.99
C ASP A 70 -10.94 -5.86 1.51
N ILE A 71 -10.55 -4.94 0.63
CA ILE A 71 -11.39 -3.84 0.17
C ILE A 71 -11.72 -4.06 -1.32
N ASP A 72 -13.01 -4.13 -1.63
CA ASP A 72 -13.51 -4.14 -3.01
C ASP A 72 -13.92 -2.72 -3.44
N LEU A 73 -13.27 -2.20 -4.48
CA LEU A 73 -13.53 -0.89 -5.08
C LEU A 73 -14.32 -1.00 -6.40
N SER A 74 -14.88 -2.15 -6.74
CA SER A 74 -15.62 -2.36 -8.00
C SER A 74 -16.83 -1.42 -8.18
N ALA A 75 -17.37 -0.87 -7.09
CA ALA A 75 -18.44 0.13 -7.13
C ALA A 75 -17.94 1.57 -7.46
N TYR A 76 -16.62 1.83 -7.42
CA TYR A 76 -16.01 3.17 -7.54
C TYR A 76 -15.18 3.30 -8.81
N GLN A 77 -15.79 3.01 -9.96
CA GLN A 77 -15.10 2.93 -11.24
C GLN A 77 -15.06 4.26 -12.00
N GLY A 78 -14.05 4.41 -12.85
CA GLY A 78 -13.96 5.50 -13.83
C GLY A 78 -13.50 6.84 -13.24
N GLN A 79 -13.08 6.88 -11.99
CA GLN A 79 -12.44 8.04 -11.37
C GLN A 79 -10.96 8.11 -11.79
N THR A 80 -10.35 9.29 -11.65
CA THR A 80 -8.89 9.42 -11.86
C THR A 80 -8.11 8.95 -10.65
N CYS A 81 -8.65 9.13 -9.45
CA CYS A 81 -8.07 8.67 -8.18
C CYS A 81 -9.17 8.31 -7.17
N ILE A 82 -8.82 7.58 -6.14
CA ILE A 82 -9.68 7.28 -5.00
C ILE A 82 -9.33 8.25 -3.85
N ILE A 83 -8.07 8.33 -3.48
CA ILE A 83 -7.56 9.19 -2.39
C ILE A 83 -6.90 10.41 -3.03
N LYS A 84 -7.37 11.62 -2.72
CA LYS A 84 -6.81 12.86 -3.28
C LYS A 84 -5.43 13.17 -2.71
N LYS A 85 -5.26 13.00 -1.41
CA LYS A 85 -4.00 13.30 -0.74
C LYS A 85 -3.76 12.37 0.46
N LEU A 86 -2.52 11.93 0.60
CA LEU A 86 -2.06 11.14 1.74
C LEU A 86 -0.73 11.70 2.25
N THR A 87 -0.77 12.45 3.35
CA THR A 87 0.45 12.94 4.05
C THR A 87 0.88 12.05 5.20
N GLY A 88 -0.03 11.21 5.72
CA GLY A 88 0.23 10.24 6.77
C GLY A 88 0.59 8.86 6.22
N LYS A 89 -0.15 7.83 6.62
CA LYS A 89 0.12 6.46 6.24
C LYS A 89 -1.13 5.68 5.82
N LEU A 90 -1.02 4.92 4.75
CA LEU A 90 -1.93 3.82 4.41
C LEU A 90 -1.26 2.49 4.74
N ASP A 91 -1.70 1.85 5.81
CA ASP A 91 -1.27 0.51 6.19
C ASP A 91 -2.31 -0.51 5.72
N GLY A 92 -1.94 -1.33 4.75
CA GLY A 92 -2.78 -2.43 4.26
C GLY A 92 -2.96 -3.53 5.29
N ALA A 93 -2.11 -3.59 6.32
CA ALA A 93 -2.11 -4.64 7.36
C ALA A 93 -2.14 -6.07 6.78
N GLY A 94 -1.59 -6.28 5.57
CA GLY A 94 -1.60 -7.53 4.83
C GLY A 94 -2.88 -7.80 4.03
N HIS A 95 -3.85 -6.89 4.07
CA HIS A 95 -5.07 -6.97 3.26
C HIS A 95 -4.84 -6.48 1.84
N LYS A 96 -5.81 -6.76 0.97
CA LYS A 96 -5.76 -6.38 -0.44
C LYS A 96 -6.89 -5.43 -0.84
N ILE A 97 -6.60 -4.63 -1.85
CA ILE A 97 -7.58 -3.85 -2.59
C ILE A 97 -7.81 -4.54 -3.95
N THR A 98 -9.07 -4.79 -4.27
CA THR A 98 -9.53 -5.36 -5.54
C THR A 98 -10.49 -4.42 -6.25
N GLY A 99 -10.78 -4.66 -7.53
CA GLY A 99 -11.75 -3.88 -8.28
C GLY A 99 -11.31 -2.44 -8.56
N LEU A 100 -10.02 -2.08 -8.40
CA LEU A 100 -9.51 -0.76 -8.72
C LEU A 100 -9.51 -0.56 -10.24
N ASN A 101 -10.46 0.24 -10.73
CA ASN A 101 -10.60 0.55 -12.15
C ASN A 101 -10.68 2.07 -12.34
N LEU A 102 -9.55 2.66 -12.75
CA LEU A 102 -9.37 4.09 -12.90
C LEU A 102 -9.37 4.49 -14.38
N LYS A 103 -9.73 5.74 -14.63
CA LYS A 103 -9.77 6.32 -15.96
C LYS A 103 -8.85 7.54 -16.01
N GLY A 104 -7.84 7.47 -16.87
CA GLY A 104 -6.94 8.58 -17.14
C GLY A 104 -7.64 9.76 -17.79
N LYS A 105 -7.05 10.93 -17.64
CA LYS A 105 -7.57 12.18 -18.19
C LYS A 105 -6.43 13.01 -18.76
N GLU A 106 -6.69 13.72 -19.84
CA GLU A 106 -5.73 14.69 -20.39
C GLU A 106 -5.56 15.87 -19.43
N GLY A 107 -4.33 16.33 -19.25
CA GLY A 107 -4.03 17.55 -18.51
C GLY A 107 -4.59 18.80 -19.22
N VAL A 108 -4.75 19.87 -18.49
CA VAL A 108 -5.38 21.11 -18.98
C VAL A 108 -4.33 22.14 -19.34
N LYS A 109 -4.53 22.82 -20.46
CA LYS A 109 -3.71 23.98 -20.84
C LYS A 109 -4.25 25.26 -20.17
N GLU A 110 -3.44 25.88 -19.35
CA GLU A 110 -3.74 27.13 -18.68
C GLU A 110 -2.78 28.25 -19.16
N GLY A 111 -3.23 29.07 -20.10
CA GLY A 111 -2.40 30.10 -20.72
C GLY A 111 -1.20 29.51 -21.46
N TRP A 112 0.03 29.79 -20.99
CA TRP A 112 1.29 29.27 -21.52
C TRP A 112 1.77 28.01 -20.78
N SER A 113 1.13 27.63 -19.68
CA SER A 113 1.47 26.47 -18.85
C SER A 113 0.49 25.31 -19.09
N TYR A 114 0.89 24.13 -18.64
CA TYR A 114 0.03 22.96 -18.62
C TYR A 114 -0.05 22.43 -17.18
N VAL A 115 -1.26 22.14 -16.73
CA VAL A 115 -1.50 21.44 -15.49
C VAL A 115 -1.68 19.97 -15.83
N SER A 116 -0.81 19.14 -15.31
CA SER A 116 -0.90 17.69 -15.50
C SER A 116 -2.11 17.14 -14.76
N SER A 117 -2.76 16.15 -15.32
CA SER A 117 -3.70 15.32 -14.60
C SER A 117 -2.98 14.15 -13.94
N HIS A 118 -3.58 13.60 -12.93
CA HIS A 118 -3.03 12.53 -12.12
C HIS A 118 -3.97 11.33 -12.12
N THR A 119 -3.43 10.12 -12.18
CA THR A 119 -4.23 8.89 -12.17
C THR A 119 -3.54 7.80 -11.34
N GLY A 120 -4.18 7.40 -10.24
CA GLY A 120 -3.67 6.39 -9.31
C GLY A 120 -4.64 6.14 -8.15
N LEU A 121 -4.41 5.12 -7.34
CA LEU A 121 -5.17 4.93 -6.10
C LEU A 121 -5.09 6.21 -5.25
N ILE A 122 -3.88 6.79 -5.15
CA ILE A 122 -3.59 8.05 -4.48
C ILE A 122 -3.15 9.07 -5.53
N ASP A 123 -3.78 10.25 -5.52
CA ASP A 123 -3.40 11.37 -6.40
C ASP A 123 -2.07 11.96 -5.95
N GLU A 124 -2.00 12.50 -4.72
CA GLU A 124 -0.79 13.08 -4.12
C GLU A 124 -0.33 12.28 -2.89
N LEU A 125 0.88 11.72 -2.95
CA LEU A 125 1.49 10.98 -1.84
C LEU A 125 2.70 11.74 -1.29
N SER A 126 2.64 12.12 -0.01
CA SER A 126 3.78 12.72 0.72
C SER A 126 4.16 11.92 1.97
N GLY A 127 3.43 10.85 2.26
CA GLY A 127 3.64 9.96 3.40
C GLY A 127 4.01 8.54 2.97
N SER A 128 3.45 7.53 3.64
CA SER A 128 3.82 6.13 3.38
C SER A 128 2.63 5.25 2.98
N VAL A 129 2.94 4.19 2.21
CA VAL A 129 2.04 3.07 1.94
C VAL A 129 2.78 1.78 2.28
N GLU A 130 2.17 0.97 3.14
CA GLU A 130 2.82 -0.22 3.66
C GLU A 130 1.89 -1.43 3.65
N ASN A 131 2.48 -2.64 3.52
CA ASN A 131 1.80 -3.92 3.72
C ASN A 131 0.51 -4.06 2.89
N LEU A 132 0.49 -3.54 1.67
CA LEU A 132 -0.70 -3.47 0.82
C LEU A 132 -0.54 -4.31 -0.44
N THR A 133 -1.55 -5.11 -0.75
CA THR A 133 -1.69 -5.73 -2.07
C THR A 133 -2.78 -5.03 -2.88
N ILE A 134 -2.47 -4.61 -4.11
CA ILE A 134 -3.46 -4.16 -5.09
C ILE A 134 -3.52 -5.21 -6.20
N SER A 135 -4.66 -5.89 -6.30
CA SER A 135 -4.84 -7.01 -7.25
C SER A 135 -5.65 -6.60 -8.47
N ASP A 136 -5.11 -6.94 -9.64
CA ASP A 136 -5.78 -6.80 -10.93
C ASP A 136 -6.31 -5.39 -11.23
N ALA A 137 -5.52 -4.37 -10.82
CA ALA A 137 -5.84 -2.98 -11.12
C ALA A 137 -5.92 -2.74 -12.63
N VAL A 138 -6.88 -1.91 -13.03
CA VAL A 138 -7.04 -1.50 -14.43
C VAL A 138 -7.03 0.02 -14.49
N ILE A 139 -6.11 0.59 -15.28
CA ILE A 139 -6.13 2.00 -15.65
C ILE A 139 -6.35 2.09 -17.15
N THR A 140 -7.42 2.78 -17.57
CA THR A 140 -7.74 3.03 -18.97
C THR A 140 -7.57 4.50 -19.35
N ASP A 141 -7.53 4.79 -20.65
CA ASP A 141 -7.51 6.16 -21.18
C ASP A 141 -6.38 7.06 -20.61
N ALA A 142 -5.23 6.47 -20.24
CA ALA A 142 -4.03 7.25 -19.96
C ALA A 142 -3.76 8.21 -21.12
N ALA A 143 -3.53 9.49 -20.86
CA ALA A 143 -3.58 10.53 -21.87
C ALA A 143 -2.39 11.51 -21.80
N LYS A 144 -2.32 12.48 -22.70
CA LYS A 144 -1.30 13.53 -22.72
C LYS A 144 -1.35 14.37 -21.45
N TRP A 145 -0.19 14.76 -20.93
CA TRP A 145 -0.04 15.52 -19.69
C TRP A 145 -0.66 14.80 -18.49
N ASN A 146 -0.44 13.48 -18.43
CA ASN A 146 -0.95 12.64 -17.36
C ASN A 146 0.18 11.92 -16.64
N TYR A 147 0.18 11.95 -15.32
CA TYR A 147 1.05 11.16 -14.47
C TYR A 147 0.27 9.95 -13.99
N VAL A 148 0.73 8.76 -14.31
CA VAL A 148 -0.01 7.53 -14.08
C VAL A 148 0.81 6.56 -13.25
N GLY A 149 0.28 6.17 -12.08
CA GLY A 149 0.82 5.11 -11.25
C GLY A 149 -0.31 4.37 -10.55
N VAL A 150 -0.27 3.06 -10.50
CA VAL A 150 -1.38 2.30 -9.90
C VAL A 150 -1.54 2.64 -8.42
N LEU A 151 -0.43 2.78 -7.68
CA LEU A 151 -0.45 3.11 -6.26
C LEU A 151 -0.57 4.62 -6.03
N ALA A 152 0.31 5.41 -6.64
CA ALA A 152 0.24 6.87 -6.53
C ALA A 152 0.58 7.54 -7.86
N ALA A 153 -0.15 8.61 -8.19
CA ALA A 153 0.10 9.33 -9.41
C ALA A 153 1.28 10.31 -9.29
N TYR A 154 1.36 11.02 -8.16
CA TYR A 154 2.27 12.14 -8.00
C TYR A 154 2.85 12.23 -6.59
N ILE A 155 4.14 12.51 -6.53
CA ILE A 155 4.87 12.84 -5.29
C ILE A 155 5.24 14.32 -5.37
N PRO A 156 4.66 15.19 -4.51
CA PRO A 156 4.96 16.61 -4.48
C PRO A 156 6.40 16.93 -4.07
N GLU A 157 6.86 18.10 -4.49
CA GLU A 157 8.15 18.65 -4.06
C GLU A 157 8.28 18.70 -2.52
N GLY A 158 9.45 18.37 -2.00
CA GLY A 158 9.76 18.36 -0.58
C GLY A 158 9.16 17.18 0.20
N SER A 159 8.56 16.22 -0.51
CA SER A 159 7.98 15.04 0.12
C SER A 159 9.00 13.96 0.41
N GLU A 160 8.78 13.20 1.50
CA GLU A 160 9.43 11.94 1.78
C GLU A 160 8.40 10.82 1.64
N ALA A 161 8.35 10.15 0.49
CA ALA A 161 7.40 9.08 0.22
C ALA A 161 8.04 7.71 0.41
N TYR A 162 7.40 6.85 1.22
CA TYR A 162 7.86 5.50 1.49
C TYR A 162 6.82 4.48 1.06
N ILE A 163 7.20 3.56 0.18
CA ILE A 163 6.38 2.44 -0.27
C ILE A 163 7.09 1.15 0.13
N ASN A 164 6.53 0.44 1.09
CA ASN A 164 7.16 -0.71 1.70
C ASN A 164 6.24 -1.93 1.74
N ASN A 165 6.79 -3.10 1.41
CA ASN A 165 6.07 -4.37 1.48
C ASN A 165 4.72 -4.33 0.71
N CYS A 166 4.75 -3.78 -0.52
CA CYS A 166 3.57 -3.63 -1.36
C CYS A 166 3.65 -4.54 -2.60
N THR A 167 2.54 -5.19 -2.93
CA THR A 167 2.38 -5.95 -4.17
C THR A 167 1.32 -5.29 -5.05
N VAL A 168 1.68 -4.99 -6.30
CA VAL A 168 0.74 -4.39 -7.25
C VAL A 168 0.70 -5.22 -8.54
N THR A 169 -0.48 -5.69 -8.90
CA THR A 169 -0.74 -6.38 -10.17
C THR A 169 -1.79 -5.66 -10.99
N GLY A 170 -1.76 -5.83 -12.32
CA GLY A 170 -2.78 -5.25 -13.17
C GLY A 170 -2.28 -4.81 -14.54
N LYS A 171 -2.98 -3.83 -15.12
CA LYS A 171 -2.65 -3.29 -16.44
C LYS A 171 -2.92 -1.79 -16.54
N ILE A 172 -2.14 -1.11 -17.39
CA ILE A 172 -2.34 0.29 -17.79
C ILE A 172 -2.50 0.32 -19.30
N GLU A 173 -3.61 0.85 -19.76
CA GLU A 173 -4.00 0.98 -21.17
C GLU A 173 -4.11 2.45 -21.56
N GLY A 174 -3.70 2.81 -22.77
CA GLY A 174 -3.73 4.19 -23.25
C GLY A 174 -3.30 4.29 -24.71
N PRO A 175 -2.84 5.47 -25.17
CA PRO A 175 -2.58 5.73 -26.57
C PRO A 175 -1.45 4.84 -27.11
N THR A 176 -1.62 4.43 -28.38
CA THR A 176 -0.57 3.74 -29.14
C THR A 176 0.28 4.71 -29.99
N THR A 177 -0.22 5.93 -30.20
CA THR A 177 0.51 7.00 -30.91
C THR A 177 1.29 7.84 -29.91
N SER A 178 2.49 8.31 -30.30
CA SER A 178 3.36 9.10 -29.42
C SER A 178 2.65 10.29 -28.81
N THR A 179 2.70 10.40 -27.50
CA THR A 179 1.99 11.41 -26.71
C THR A 179 2.99 12.10 -25.77
N SER A 180 3.01 13.43 -25.79
CA SER A 180 3.93 14.24 -25.00
C SER A 180 3.52 14.23 -23.50
N TYR A 181 4.51 14.17 -22.63
CA TYR A 181 4.33 14.31 -21.17
C TYR A 181 3.32 13.32 -20.55
N LEU A 182 3.19 12.13 -21.12
CA LEU A 182 2.57 11.00 -20.49
C LEU A 182 3.66 10.15 -19.83
N TYR A 183 3.70 10.15 -18.50
CA TYR A 183 4.67 9.39 -17.72
C TYR A 183 3.94 8.29 -16.95
N ILE A 184 4.40 7.06 -17.13
CA ILE A 184 3.75 5.88 -16.55
C ILE A 184 4.76 5.12 -15.70
N GLY A 185 4.44 5.01 -14.40
CA GLY A 185 5.09 4.08 -13.49
C GLY A 185 4.11 3.01 -13.05
N ALA A 186 4.56 1.77 -12.91
CA ALA A 186 3.65 0.75 -12.42
C ALA A 186 3.18 1.02 -10.98
N LEU A 187 4.05 1.58 -10.14
CA LEU A 187 3.71 1.98 -8.78
C LEU A 187 3.45 3.48 -8.70
N VAL A 188 4.37 4.33 -9.15
CA VAL A 188 4.28 5.79 -9.03
C VAL A 188 4.51 6.47 -10.38
N GLY A 189 3.63 7.42 -10.74
CA GLY A 189 3.71 8.13 -12.01
C GLY A 189 4.86 9.11 -12.10
N TYR A 190 4.95 10.06 -11.19
CA TYR A 190 5.91 11.14 -11.22
C TYR A 190 6.29 11.66 -9.84
N ALA A 191 7.52 12.10 -9.66
CA ALA A 191 7.94 12.86 -8.48
C ALA A 191 8.56 14.19 -8.89
N ASP A 192 8.16 15.24 -8.20
CA ASP A 192 8.69 16.58 -8.37
C ASP A 192 9.75 16.89 -7.33
N GLY A 193 10.76 17.64 -7.73
CA GLY A 193 11.81 18.10 -6.84
C GLY A 193 12.38 19.42 -7.33
N MET A 194 12.93 20.16 -6.39
CA MET A 194 13.61 21.44 -6.64
C MET A 194 14.86 21.49 -5.79
N LYS A 195 15.80 22.32 -6.18
CA LYS A 195 17.04 22.52 -5.44
C LYS A 195 16.74 22.87 -3.97
N ASN A 196 17.28 22.07 -3.06
CA ASN A 196 17.07 22.15 -1.61
C ASN A 196 15.66 21.76 -1.11
N SER A 197 14.81 21.14 -1.93
CA SER A 197 13.50 20.65 -1.49
C SER A 197 13.59 19.34 -0.70
N GLY A 198 14.62 18.52 -0.94
CA GLY A 198 14.82 17.27 -0.24
C GLY A 198 13.83 16.16 -0.63
N THR A 199 13.24 16.20 -1.84
CA THR A 199 12.30 15.16 -2.26
C THR A 199 12.97 13.79 -2.34
N THR A 200 12.41 12.83 -1.60
CA THR A 200 12.89 11.45 -1.55
C THR A 200 11.73 10.48 -1.79
N VAL A 201 11.96 9.49 -2.66
CA VAL A 201 11.00 8.41 -2.91
C VAL A 201 11.71 7.08 -2.66
N SER A 202 11.13 6.26 -1.79
CA SER A 202 11.75 4.99 -1.40
C SER A 202 10.78 3.84 -1.60
N PHE A 203 11.24 2.82 -2.33
CA PHE A 203 10.57 1.54 -2.51
C PHE A 203 11.39 0.44 -1.86
N ASN A 204 10.77 -0.31 -0.96
CA ASN A 204 11.41 -1.43 -0.31
C ASN A 204 10.49 -2.65 -0.29
N SER A 205 11.02 -3.83 -0.60
CA SER A 205 10.30 -5.11 -0.57
C SER A 205 8.99 -5.10 -1.39
N CYS A 206 9.01 -4.44 -2.57
CA CYS A 206 7.83 -4.30 -3.41
C CYS A 206 7.85 -5.27 -4.59
N VAL A 207 6.65 -5.73 -4.97
CA VAL A 207 6.40 -6.48 -6.21
C VAL A 207 5.57 -5.63 -7.17
N SER A 208 6.07 -5.42 -8.38
CA SER A 208 5.35 -4.76 -9.47
C SER A 208 5.13 -5.74 -10.62
N ASN A 209 3.90 -6.19 -10.82
CA ASN A 209 3.49 -7.00 -11.97
C ASN A 209 2.35 -6.31 -12.73
N VAL A 210 2.61 -5.09 -13.16
CA VAL A 210 1.67 -4.27 -13.93
C VAL A 210 2.10 -4.24 -15.40
N ASN A 211 1.22 -4.70 -16.28
CA ASN A 211 1.46 -4.67 -17.72
C ASN A 211 1.04 -3.31 -18.32
N ASN A 212 2.01 -2.49 -18.66
CA ASN A 212 1.77 -1.27 -19.41
C ASN A 212 1.77 -1.55 -20.91
N THR A 213 0.65 -1.29 -21.58
CA THR A 213 0.50 -1.42 -23.03
C THR A 213 0.52 -0.09 -23.79
N CYS A 214 0.72 1.04 -23.07
CA CYS A 214 0.73 2.40 -23.63
C CYS A 214 2.00 2.68 -24.46
N SER A 215 2.10 2.11 -25.65
CA SER A 215 3.25 2.37 -26.52
C SER A 215 3.37 3.83 -26.98
N GLY A 216 2.34 4.65 -26.75
CA GLY A 216 2.33 6.08 -26.99
C GLY A 216 2.86 6.94 -25.82
N ALA A 217 3.04 6.36 -24.63
CA ALA A 217 3.59 7.09 -23.48
C ALA A 217 4.97 7.69 -23.80
N ALA A 218 5.25 8.89 -23.30
CA ALA A 218 6.55 9.52 -23.52
C ALA A 218 7.65 8.68 -22.85
N ASN A 219 7.50 8.40 -21.56
CA ASN A 219 8.43 7.57 -20.82
C ASN A 219 7.69 6.68 -19.83
N SER A 220 8.17 5.47 -19.63
CA SER A 220 7.57 4.51 -18.72
C SER A 220 8.62 3.73 -17.95
N GLY A 221 8.35 3.50 -16.65
CA GLY A 221 9.16 2.67 -15.78
C GLY A 221 8.35 1.56 -15.11
N GLY A 222 9.01 0.45 -14.83
CA GLY A 222 8.38 -0.67 -14.14
C GLY A 222 8.11 -0.42 -12.65
N VAL A 223 8.70 0.64 -12.10
CA VAL A 223 8.41 1.16 -10.76
C VAL A 223 7.87 2.58 -10.88
N MET A 224 8.63 3.48 -11.49
CA MET A 224 8.32 4.90 -11.53
C MET A 224 8.42 5.48 -12.95
N GLY A 225 7.47 6.34 -13.32
CA GLY A 225 7.40 6.92 -14.66
C GLY A 225 8.50 7.93 -14.95
N ALA A 226 8.61 8.97 -14.15
CA ALA A 226 9.68 9.96 -14.26
C ALA A 226 9.91 10.70 -12.94
N ILE A 227 11.07 11.36 -12.85
CA ILE A 227 11.42 12.31 -11.79
C ILE A 227 11.88 13.63 -12.41
N SER A 228 11.56 14.75 -11.73
CA SER A 228 12.18 16.04 -12.04
C SER A 228 13.57 16.16 -11.39
N ALA A 229 14.18 17.32 -11.48
CA ALA A 229 15.53 17.55 -10.92
C ALA A 229 15.54 17.49 -9.38
N TYR A 230 16.67 17.05 -8.82
CA TYR A 230 16.94 17.01 -7.37
C TYR A 230 16.06 16.03 -6.58
N VAL A 231 15.68 14.92 -7.19
CA VAL A 231 14.97 13.83 -6.52
C VAL A 231 15.93 12.71 -6.16
N THR A 232 15.82 12.20 -4.94
CA THR A 232 16.49 10.97 -4.51
C THR A 232 15.52 9.81 -4.65
N LEU A 233 15.86 8.82 -5.49
CA LEU A 233 15.09 7.59 -5.68
C LEU A 233 15.84 6.40 -5.08
N ASN A 234 15.25 5.76 -4.10
CA ASN A 234 15.76 4.53 -3.49
C ASN A 234 14.88 3.35 -3.88
N VAL A 235 15.49 2.27 -4.38
CA VAL A 235 14.80 1.02 -4.71
C VAL A 235 15.60 -0.15 -4.15
N SER A 236 15.01 -0.86 -3.20
CA SER A 236 15.67 -1.99 -2.55
C SER A 236 14.73 -3.19 -2.41
N CYS A 237 15.29 -4.38 -2.57
CA CYS A 237 14.54 -5.64 -2.43
C CYS A 237 13.25 -5.69 -3.28
N CYS A 238 13.28 -5.15 -4.52
CA CYS A 238 12.09 -5.08 -5.36
C CYS A 238 12.14 -6.05 -6.54
N ALA A 239 10.99 -6.67 -6.83
CA ALA A 239 10.77 -7.51 -8.01
C ALA A 239 9.86 -6.80 -9.02
N VAL A 240 10.35 -6.56 -10.24
CA VAL A 240 9.58 -5.90 -11.30
C VAL A 240 9.36 -6.89 -12.44
N LEU A 241 8.13 -7.36 -12.60
CA LEU A 241 7.76 -8.47 -13.48
C LEU A 241 6.92 -8.04 -14.69
N GLY A 242 6.18 -6.93 -14.57
CA GLY A 242 5.29 -6.42 -15.60
C GLY A 242 6.03 -5.93 -16.84
N ASN A 243 5.35 -5.96 -17.98
CA ASN A 243 5.87 -5.42 -19.23
C ASN A 243 5.74 -3.89 -19.26
N VAL A 244 6.75 -3.22 -19.83
CA VAL A 244 6.82 -1.76 -19.92
C VAL A 244 6.87 -1.32 -21.37
N ALA A 245 5.93 -0.48 -21.79
CA ALA A 245 5.86 0.09 -23.13
C ALA A 245 5.91 1.61 -23.12
N ALA A 246 6.62 2.21 -24.08
CA ALA A 246 6.68 3.66 -24.29
C ALA A 246 7.12 4.01 -25.71
N SER A 247 6.83 5.22 -26.18
CA SER A 247 7.29 5.72 -27.48
C SER A 247 8.76 6.16 -27.45
N SER A 248 9.23 6.70 -26.33
CA SER A 248 10.62 7.16 -26.16
C SER A 248 11.42 6.19 -25.31
N SER A 249 11.24 6.16 -24.00
CA SER A 249 12.01 5.27 -23.12
C SER A 249 11.12 4.34 -22.29
N ALA A 250 11.39 3.05 -22.37
CA ALA A 250 10.82 2.00 -21.55
C ALA A 250 11.94 1.41 -20.69
N CYS A 251 11.84 1.56 -19.38
CA CYS A 251 12.89 1.14 -18.44
C CYS A 251 12.34 0.23 -17.33
N GLY A 252 13.21 -0.66 -16.82
CA GLY A 252 12.83 -1.61 -15.80
C GLY A 252 12.43 -0.95 -14.47
N ILE A 253 13.09 0.13 -14.09
CA ILE A 253 12.83 0.84 -12.83
C ILE A 253 12.21 2.21 -13.09
N LEU A 254 12.95 3.15 -13.69
CA LEU A 254 12.57 4.55 -13.85
C LEU A 254 12.57 4.94 -15.34
N GLY A 255 11.42 5.38 -15.85
CA GLY A 255 11.28 5.75 -17.25
C GLY A 255 12.17 6.91 -17.69
N PHE A 256 12.27 7.95 -16.86
CA PHE A 256 13.09 9.12 -17.16
C PHE A 256 13.53 9.86 -15.88
N TYR A 257 14.77 10.33 -15.86
CA TYR A 257 15.28 11.30 -14.89
C TYR A 257 15.73 12.57 -15.59
N SER A 258 15.59 13.73 -14.95
CA SER A 258 15.77 15.02 -15.65
C SER A 258 17.15 15.64 -15.46
N SER A 259 17.84 15.37 -14.36
CA SER A 259 19.05 16.09 -13.95
C SER A 259 20.22 15.17 -13.59
N MET A 260 21.44 15.72 -13.65
CA MET A 260 22.63 15.11 -13.06
C MET A 260 22.68 15.24 -11.54
N ASP A 261 21.82 16.07 -10.96
CA ASP A 261 21.68 16.22 -9.51
C ASP A 261 20.68 15.24 -8.90
N ASP A 262 20.03 14.42 -9.74
CA ASP A 262 19.21 13.30 -9.28
C ASP A 262 20.09 12.20 -8.69
N GLU A 263 19.59 11.53 -7.64
CA GLU A 263 20.26 10.39 -7.00
C GLU A 263 19.45 9.12 -7.18
N LEU A 264 20.09 8.08 -7.72
CA LEU A 264 19.47 6.76 -7.92
C LEU A 264 20.23 5.71 -7.09
N ASN A 265 19.59 5.20 -6.05
CA ASN A 265 20.14 4.17 -5.16
C ASN A 265 19.37 2.87 -5.35
N ILE A 266 19.95 1.92 -6.06
CA ILE A 266 19.29 0.65 -6.42
C ILE A 266 20.05 -0.52 -5.79
N SER A 267 19.36 -1.38 -5.05
CA SER A 267 20.00 -2.53 -4.44
C SER A 267 19.09 -3.76 -4.40
N SER A 268 19.71 -4.94 -4.45
CA SER A 268 19.03 -6.25 -4.26
C SER A 268 17.69 -6.35 -4.99
N SER A 269 17.63 -5.90 -6.24
CA SER A 269 16.38 -5.79 -7.01
C SER A 269 16.55 -6.34 -8.42
N TYR A 270 15.45 -6.61 -9.10
CA TYR A 270 15.54 -7.07 -10.48
C TYR A 270 14.35 -6.66 -11.36
N PHE A 271 14.57 -6.67 -12.68
CA PHE A 271 13.57 -6.52 -13.71
C PHE A 271 13.48 -7.79 -14.58
N GLY A 272 12.35 -8.48 -14.51
CA GLY A 272 12.06 -9.72 -15.27
C GLY A 272 11.00 -9.57 -16.36
N GLY A 273 10.45 -8.36 -16.60
CA GLY A 273 9.47 -8.06 -17.62
C GLY A 273 10.07 -7.85 -19.03
N LYS A 274 9.23 -7.45 -19.98
CA LYS A 274 9.62 -7.07 -21.35
C LYS A 274 9.56 -5.57 -21.54
N LEU A 275 10.58 -4.99 -22.19
CA LEU A 275 10.64 -3.59 -22.57
C LEU A 275 10.26 -3.40 -24.04
N SER A 276 9.41 -2.40 -24.34
CA SER A 276 9.01 -2.02 -25.70
C SER A 276 9.06 -0.52 -25.84
N GLY A 277 10.05 0.00 -26.56
CA GLY A 277 10.27 1.43 -26.75
C GLY A 277 11.47 1.71 -27.66
N ARG A 278 11.65 2.99 -28.02
CA ARG A 278 12.81 3.44 -28.81
C ARG A 278 14.11 3.20 -28.02
N SER A 279 14.12 3.56 -26.75
CA SER A 279 15.21 3.31 -25.82
C SER A 279 14.75 2.34 -24.73
N LYS A 280 15.60 1.37 -24.40
CA LYS A 280 15.31 0.33 -23.41
C LYS A 280 16.47 0.25 -22.43
N CYS A 281 16.16 0.38 -21.13
CA CYS A 281 17.18 0.33 -20.09
C CYS A 281 16.74 -0.57 -18.93
N GLY A 282 17.67 -1.26 -18.31
CA GLY A 282 17.39 -2.05 -17.11
C GLY A 282 16.92 -1.17 -15.96
N ILE A 283 17.55 -0.03 -15.76
CA ILE A 283 17.26 0.92 -14.68
C ILE A 283 16.54 2.15 -15.20
N ALA A 284 17.24 3.07 -15.89
CA ALA A 284 16.69 4.38 -16.22
C ALA A 284 17.29 4.96 -17.52
N TYR A 285 16.62 5.96 -18.08
CA TYR A 285 17.05 6.60 -19.33
C TYR A 285 17.09 8.12 -19.22
N ASN A 286 18.25 8.70 -19.60
CA ASN A 286 18.40 10.07 -20.06
C ASN A 286 19.68 10.16 -20.91
N PRO A 287 19.60 10.53 -22.20
CA PRO A 287 20.77 10.54 -23.07
C PRO A 287 21.71 11.75 -22.85
N LYS A 288 21.28 12.74 -22.07
CA LYS A 288 21.98 14.00 -21.88
C LYS A 288 22.67 14.13 -20.53
N ASN A 289 22.09 13.54 -19.51
CA ASN A 289 22.52 13.67 -18.12
C ASN A 289 22.91 12.32 -17.57
N LYS A 290 23.81 12.30 -16.59
CA LYS A 290 24.13 11.11 -15.79
C LYS A 290 23.81 11.42 -14.34
N PRO A 291 22.93 10.66 -13.68
CA PRO A 291 22.57 10.90 -12.29
C PRO A 291 23.71 10.46 -11.38
N LYS A 292 23.71 10.91 -10.15
CA LYS A 292 24.47 10.27 -9.08
C LYS A 292 23.88 8.89 -8.85
N MET A 293 24.69 7.84 -8.92
CA MET A 293 24.17 6.49 -8.87
C MET A 293 24.96 5.59 -7.94
N GLN A 294 24.23 4.89 -7.08
CA GLN A 294 24.75 3.76 -6.32
C GLN A 294 23.91 2.52 -6.71
N CYS A 295 24.58 1.48 -7.18
CA CYS A 295 23.92 0.25 -7.58
C CYS A 295 24.64 -0.96 -7.02
N SER A 296 23.87 -1.91 -6.50
CA SER A 296 24.41 -3.19 -6.04
C SER A 296 23.39 -4.31 -6.19
N LYS A 297 23.83 -5.44 -6.79
CA LYS A 297 22.97 -6.62 -6.98
C LYS A 297 21.64 -6.28 -7.71
N PHE A 298 21.73 -5.51 -8.79
CA PHE A 298 20.59 -5.30 -9.69
C PHE A 298 20.71 -6.19 -10.92
N TYR A 299 19.59 -6.85 -11.29
CA TYR A 299 19.57 -7.80 -12.42
C TYR A 299 18.45 -7.45 -13.40
N PHE A 300 18.67 -7.70 -14.70
CA PHE A 300 17.62 -7.56 -15.71
C PHE A 300 17.71 -8.69 -16.76
N ASP A 301 16.54 -9.12 -17.26
CA ASP A 301 16.41 -10.24 -18.18
C ASP A 301 16.82 -9.88 -19.60
N THR A 302 17.97 -10.42 -20.07
CA THR A 302 18.50 -10.20 -21.41
C THR A 302 17.89 -11.11 -22.47
N GLN A 303 17.24 -12.21 -22.11
CA GLN A 303 16.55 -13.05 -23.08
C GLN A 303 15.25 -12.42 -23.54
N LYS A 304 14.57 -11.70 -22.65
CA LYS A 304 13.38 -10.89 -22.99
C LYS A 304 13.77 -9.52 -23.60
N ASN A 305 14.94 -9.01 -23.27
CA ASN A 305 15.38 -7.64 -23.59
C ASN A 305 16.79 -7.62 -24.19
N THR A 306 16.92 -8.07 -25.42
CA THR A 306 18.20 -8.06 -26.15
C THR A 306 18.74 -6.63 -26.34
N TYR A 307 20.06 -6.45 -26.23
CA TYR A 307 20.78 -5.17 -26.36
C TYR A 307 20.38 -4.10 -25.33
N THR A 308 19.74 -4.48 -24.24
CA THR A 308 19.42 -3.57 -23.13
C THR A 308 20.64 -3.40 -22.23
N LYS A 309 20.95 -2.16 -21.86
CA LYS A 309 21.94 -1.79 -20.86
C LYS A 309 21.26 -1.32 -19.56
N ALA A 310 22.04 -1.20 -18.51
CA ALA A 310 21.50 -0.76 -17.24
C ALA A 310 21.01 0.70 -17.28
N LEU A 311 21.83 1.61 -17.81
CA LEU A 311 21.52 3.04 -17.84
C LEU A 311 21.78 3.60 -19.24
N SER A 312 20.78 4.22 -19.87
CA SER A 312 20.89 4.80 -21.23
C SER A 312 21.64 3.88 -22.21
N ASN A 313 22.90 4.18 -22.48
CA ASN A 313 23.81 3.37 -23.30
C ASN A 313 25.05 2.91 -22.52
N GLU A 314 25.00 2.95 -21.18
CA GLU A 314 26.13 2.67 -20.31
C GLU A 314 25.88 1.44 -19.45
N GLU A 315 26.96 0.74 -19.13
CA GLU A 315 27.00 -0.24 -18.07
C GLU A 315 27.08 0.49 -16.72
N VAL A 316 26.59 -0.15 -15.66
CA VAL A 316 26.61 0.37 -14.29
C VAL A 316 27.18 -0.72 -13.38
N ASP A 317 28.19 -0.36 -12.60
CA ASP A 317 28.73 -1.27 -11.59
C ASP A 317 27.63 -1.73 -10.64
N GLY A 318 27.57 -3.04 -10.38
CA GLY A 318 26.51 -3.65 -9.54
C GLY A 318 25.21 -3.97 -10.28
N ALA A 319 25.09 -3.60 -11.57
CA ALA A 319 23.97 -4.00 -12.42
C ALA A 319 24.42 -5.03 -13.46
N SER A 320 23.65 -6.08 -13.67
CA SER A 320 23.99 -7.17 -14.59
C SER A 320 22.80 -7.63 -15.42
N GLY A 321 23.00 -7.73 -16.72
CA GLY A 321 22.09 -8.45 -17.62
C GLY A 321 22.32 -9.95 -17.49
N VAL A 322 21.27 -10.71 -17.18
CA VAL A 322 21.32 -12.15 -16.95
C VAL A 322 20.22 -12.88 -17.74
N ARG A 323 20.27 -14.20 -17.81
CA ARG A 323 19.25 -15.00 -18.48
C ARG A 323 18.03 -15.17 -17.56
N THR A 324 16.87 -15.49 -18.14
CA THR A 324 15.63 -15.77 -17.39
C THR A 324 15.84 -16.82 -16.29
N ALA A 325 16.58 -17.91 -16.58
CA ALA A 325 16.86 -18.95 -15.59
C ALA A 325 17.71 -18.45 -14.42
N GLU A 326 18.60 -17.48 -14.66
CA GLU A 326 19.42 -16.87 -13.61
C GLU A 326 18.58 -15.89 -12.77
N ILE A 327 17.62 -15.17 -13.38
CA ILE A 327 16.60 -14.39 -12.64
C ILE A 327 15.82 -15.31 -11.70
N MET A 328 15.33 -16.45 -12.20
CA MET A 328 14.56 -17.39 -11.38
C MET A 328 15.40 -17.98 -10.23
N ALA A 329 16.72 -18.15 -10.43
CA ALA A 329 17.62 -18.62 -9.39
C ALA A 329 17.91 -17.57 -8.29
N LEU A 330 17.52 -16.31 -8.46
CA LEU A 330 17.74 -15.26 -7.44
C LEU A 330 17.02 -15.56 -6.12
N ALA A 331 15.95 -16.37 -6.13
CA ALA A 331 15.28 -16.84 -4.92
C ALA A 331 16.24 -17.53 -3.92
N SER A 332 17.33 -18.15 -4.41
CA SER A 332 18.33 -18.81 -3.59
C SER A 332 19.61 -18.00 -3.37
N THR A 333 19.81 -16.91 -4.09
CA THR A 333 21.06 -16.14 -4.10
C THR A 333 20.91 -14.69 -3.64
N LEU A 334 19.70 -14.16 -3.66
CA LEU A 334 19.37 -12.83 -3.19
C LEU A 334 18.69 -12.93 -1.83
N ASP A 335 19.34 -12.39 -0.80
CA ASP A 335 18.80 -12.40 0.55
C ASP A 335 17.44 -11.71 0.59
N GLY A 336 16.49 -12.29 1.32
CA GLY A 336 15.14 -11.75 1.47
C GLY A 336 14.19 -12.08 0.32
N PHE A 337 14.58 -12.94 -0.65
CA PHE A 337 13.70 -13.41 -1.72
C PHE A 337 13.29 -14.87 -1.55
N GLU A 338 12.16 -15.23 -2.13
CA GLU A 338 11.67 -16.61 -2.24
C GLU A 338 10.98 -16.81 -3.61
N ALA A 339 10.93 -18.05 -4.09
CA ALA A 339 10.20 -18.35 -5.31
C ALA A 339 8.69 -18.24 -5.08
N SER A 340 7.95 -17.68 -6.02
CA SER A 340 6.51 -17.52 -5.93
C SER A 340 5.79 -18.26 -7.04
N ASP A 341 4.90 -19.19 -6.66
CA ASP A 341 4.03 -19.88 -7.60
C ASP A 341 3.04 -18.92 -8.27
N GLU A 342 2.57 -17.91 -7.56
CA GLU A 342 1.68 -16.86 -8.07
C GLU A 342 2.32 -16.11 -9.26
N PHE A 343 3.62 -15.90 -9.22
CA PHE A 343 4.38 -15.24 -10.28
C PHE A 343 5.17 -16.23 -11.16
N GLY A 344 4.70 -17.47 -11.28
CA GLY A 344 5.28 -18.46 -12.19
C GLY A 344 6.71 -18.88 -11.85
N GLY A 345 7.05 -18.92 -10.58
CA GLY A 345 8.37 -19.28 -10.05
C GLY A 345 9.37 -18.12 -10.02
N TYR A 346 8.98 -16.91 -10.43
CA TYR A 346 9.82 -15.72 -10.27
C TYR A 346 10.01 -15.40 -8.78
N PRO A 347 11.24 -15.00 -8.38
CA PRO A 347 11.49 -14.63 -7.00
C PRO A 347 10.75 -13.34 -6.62
N VAL A 348 10.17 -13.33 -5.44
CA VAL A 348 9.56 -12.14 -4.85
C VAL A 348 10.20 -11.88 -3.49
N PRO A 349 10.22 -10.61 -3.03
CA PRO A 349 10.59 -10.33 -1.66
C PRO A 349 9.73 -11.14 -0.71
N LYS A 350 10.35 -11.75 0.29
CA LYS A 350 9.61 -12.35 1.40
C LYS A 350 8.74 -11.27 2.01
N GLN A 351 7.44 -11.39 1.82
CA GLN A 351 6.50 -10.48 2.43
C GLN A 351 6.65 -10.60 3.94
N GLN A 352 6.96 -9.49 4.58
CA GLN A 352 6.74 -9.42 6.01
C GLN A 352 5.24 -9.56 6.18
N THR A 353 4.80 -10.68 6.73
CA THR A 353 3.42 -10.80 7.16
C THR A 353 3.18 -9.63 8.11
N ALA A 354 2.45 -8.64 7.67
CA ALA A 354 1.98 -7.62 8.56
C ALA A 354 1.24 -8.36 9.66
N ALA A 355 1.70 -8.22 10.88
CA ALA A 355 1.00 -8.81 11.99
C ALA A 355 -0.40 -8.22 11.99
N ALA A 356 -1.40 -9.02 11.64
CA ALA A 356 -2.77 -8.58 11.67
C ALA A 356 -3.29 -8.58 13.10
N PHE A 357 -4.15 -7.64 13.43
CA PHE A 357 -4.95 -7.79 14.66
C PHE A 357 -5.87 -9.00 14.49
N SER A 358 -5.76 -9.95 15.38
CA SER A 358 -6.65 -11.11 15.36
C SER A 358 -7.13 -11.49 16.75
N VAL A 359 -8.34 -12.03 16.79
CA VAL A 359 -8.92 -12.63 17.99
C VAL A 359 -9.54 -13.95 17.58
N THR A 360 -9.04 -15.04 18.14
CA THR A 360 -9.64 -16.37 17.96
C THR A 360 -10.04 -16.93 19.32
N VAL A 361 -11.11 -17.69 19.34
CA VAL A 361 -11.64 -18.33 20.56
C VAL A 361 -11.62 -19.82 20.35
N ASP A 362 -11.02 -20.53 21.29
CA ASP A 362 -11.20 -21.97 21.47
C ASP A 362 -12.09 -22.25 22.70
N GLU A 363 -12.29 -23.51 23.05
CA GLU A 363 -13.23 -23.89 24.12
C GLU A 363 -12.96 -23.22 25.49
N SER A 364 -11.73 -22.83 25.77
CA SER A 364 -11.28 -22.33 27.08
C SER A 364 -10.40 -21.09 27.01
N ASN A 365 -9.98 -20.68 25.82
CA ASN A 365 -9.03 -19.57 25.66
C ASN A 365 -9.44 -18.61 24.56
N VAL A 366 -8.99 -17.38 24.71
CA VAL A 366 -9.00 -16.32 23.71
C VAL A 366 -7.56 -16.03 23.32
N ASN A 367 -7.20 -16.31 22.08
CA ASN A 367 -5.90 -16.00 21.54
C ASN A 367 -5.98 -14.66 20.79
N VAL A 368 -5.16 -13.74 21.19
CA VAL A 368 -5.14 -12.36 20.68
C VAL A 368 -3.77 -12.09 20.07
N THR A 369 -3.74 -11.56 18.85
CA THR A 369 -2.51 -11.05 18.22
C THR A 369 -2.68 -9.57 17.95
N ALA A 370 -1.65 -8.78 18.28
CA ALA A 370 -1.63 -7.35 17.98
C ALA A 370 -0.71 -7.04 16.80
N ALA A 371 -1.22 -6.38 15.79
CA ALA A 371 -0.44 -5.90 14.66
C ALA A 371 0.65 -4.90 15.07
N LYS A 372 0.42 -4.17 16.16
CA LYS A 372 1.35 -3.15 16.71
C LYS A 372 1.54 -3.34 18.20
N ALA A 373 2.76 -3.08 18.68
CA ALA A 373 3.05 -2.97 20.10
C ALA A 373 2.15 -1.91 20.75
N GLY A 374 1.71 -2.17 21.96
CA GLY A 374 0.81 -1.25 22.66
C GLY A 374 -0.12 -1.93 23.64
N SER A 375 -0.99 -1.13 24.27
CA SER A 375 -2.00 -1.60 25.21
C SER A 375 -3.39 -1.47 24.59
N TYR A 376 -4.15 -2.57 24.66
CA TYR A 376 -5.46 -2.71 24.05
C TYR A 376 -6.48 -3.20 25.06
N SER A 377 -7.75 -2.92 24.81
CA SER A 377 -8.85 -3.46 25.62
C SER A 377 -9.39 -4.74 24.95
N LEU A 378 -9.29 -5.86 25.66
CA LEU A 378 -9.93 -7.10 25.27
C LEU A 378 -11.31 -7.15 25.93
N VAL A 379 -12.36 -7.10 25.11
CA VAL A 379 -13.75 -7.19 25.53
C VAL A 379 -14.22 -8.63 25.34
N LEU A 380 -14.59 -9.27 26.42
CA LEU A 380 -15.16 -10.62 26.46
C LEU A 380 -16.66 -10.49 26.77
N ALA A 381 -17.51 -11.01 25.91
CA ALA A 381 -18.96 -10.87 26.04
C ALA A 381 -19.66 -12.22 25.89
N SER A 382 -20.62 -12.48 26.76
CA SER A 382 -21.47 -13.67 26.75
C SER A 382 -22.92 -13.27 26.51
N TYR A 383 -23.62 -13.98 25.66
CA TYR A 383 -24.99 -13.69 25.25
C TYR A 383 -25.92 -14.90 25.52
N PHE A 384 -27.13 -14.62 25.86
CA PHE A 384 -28.24 -15.61 25.88
C PHE A 384 -29.23 -15.21 24.76
N GLY A 385 -29.20 -15.94 23.64
CA GLY A 385 -29.81 -15.45 22.41
C GLY A 385 -29.14 -14.14 21.98
N ASP A 386 -29.90 -13.10 21.71
CA ASP A 386 -29.39 -11.75 21.34
C ASP A 386 -29.16 -10.82 22.54
N ALA A 387 -29.47 -11.28 23.75
CA ALA A 387 -29.34 -10.48 24.97
C ALA A 387 -27.93 -10.64 25.57
N LEU A 388 -27.25 -9.53 25.85
CA LEU A 388 -25.98 -9.52 26.56
C LEU A 388 -26.21 -10.03 27.98
N ALA A 389 -25.56 -11.14 28.34
CA ALA A 389 -25.67 -11.76 29.64
C ALA A 389 -24.56 -11.29 30.59
N ASP A 390 -23.33 -11.34 30.15
CA ASP A 390 -22.14 -10.88 30.90
C ASP A 390 -21.14 -10.21 30.00
N VAL A 391 -20.35 -9.27 30.56
CA VAL A 391 -19.22 -8.63 29.89
C VAL A 391 -18.06 -8.43 30.84
N GLN A 392 -16.85 -8.74 30.37
CA GLN A 392 -15.60 -8.42 31.05
C GLN A 392 -14.70 -7.66 30.10
N ILE A 393 -14.04 -6.61 30.62
CA ILE A 393 -13.05 -5.85 29.86
C ILE A 393 -11.75 -5.92 30.62
N GLN A 394 -10.67 -6.26 29.93
CA GLN A 394 -9.33 -6.30 30.50
C GLN A 394 -8.32 -5.68 29.53
N THR A 395 -7.24 -5.14 30.07
CA THR A 395 -6.14 -4.61 29.25
C THR A 395 -5.17 -5.74 28.92
N VAL A 396 -4.84 -5.87 27.64
CA VAL A 396 -3.76 -6.72 27.12
C VAL A 396 -2.67 -5.84 26.58
N THR A 397 -1.40 -6.14 26.87
CA THR A 397 -0.26 -5.31 26.45
C THR A 397 0.75 -6.16 25.70
N PHE A 398 1.16 -5.69 24.53
CA PHE A 398 2.10 -6.35 23.64
C PHE A 398 3.38 -5.52 23.55
N ALA A 399 4.54 -6.16 23.72
CA ALA A 399 5.84 -5.50 23.72
C ALA A 399 6.33 -5.20 22.29
N ASN A 400 5.98 -6.07 21.32
CA ASN A 400 6.41 -5.94 19.93
C ASN A 400 5.22 -6.09 18.97
N ASP A 401 5.42 -5.59 17.75
CA ASP A 401 4.51 -5.83 16.63
C ASP A 401 4.40 -7.34 16.35
N GLY A 402 3.19 -7.84 16.19
CA GLY A 402 2.94 -9.26 15.94
C GLY A 402 2.93 -10.16 17.17
N ASP A 403 3.17 -9.63 18.36
CA ASP A 403 3.09 -10.43 19.59
C ASP A 403 1.69 -11.03 19.78
N GLY A 404 1.64 -12.27 20.25
CA GLY A 404 0.43 -12.98 20.63
C GLY A 404 0.30 -13.14 22.15
N GLN A 405 -0.94 -13.14 22.65
CA GLN A 405 -1.25 -13.39 24.05
C GLN A 405 -2.49 -14.30 24.15
N THR A 406 -2.46 -15.26 25.09
CA THR A 406 -3.60 -16.13 25.39
C THR A 406 -4.23 -15.70 26.72
N VAL A 407 -5.54 -15.57 26.72
CA VAL A 407 -6.36 -15.19 27.89
C VAL A 407 -7.42 -16.26 28.10
N SER A 408 -7.59 -16.73 29.33
CA SER A 408 -8.63 -17.71 29.63
C SER A 408 -10.03 -17.12 29.51
N VAL A 409 -10.97 -17.89 28.99
CA VAL A 409 -12.39 -17.53 28.97
C VAL A 409 -12.90 -17.50 30.43
N PRO A 410 -13.56 -16.42 30.87
CA PRO A 410 -14.08 -16.35 32.24
C PRO A 410 -15.11 -17.41 32.55
N ASP A 411 -15.13 -17.87 33.81
CA ASP A 411 -16.08 -18.87 34.27
C ASP A 411 -17.54 -18.44 34.01
N GLY A 412 -18.32 -19.35 33.46
CA GLY A 412 -19.73 -19.12 33.17
C GLY A 412 -20.05 -18.40 31.87
N PHE A 413 -19.05 -17.86 31.13
CA PHE A 413 -19.27 -17.18 29.86
C PHE A 413 -19.69 -18.12 28.73
N THR A 414 -19.30 -19.39 28.82
CA THR A 414 -19.67 -20.47 27.87
C THR A 414 -20.67 -21.47 28.47
N ALA A 415 -21.40 -21.10 29.55
CA ALA A 415 -22.41 -21.93 30.15
C ALA A 415 -23.54 -22.32 29.16
N ASP A 416 -24.27 -23.40 29.42
CA ASP A 416 -25.31 -23.96 28.55
C ASP A 416 -26.28 -22.89 28.03
N GLY A 417 -26.44 -22.85 26.71
CA GLY A 417 -27.30 -21.90 26.01
C GLY A 417 -26.75 -20.50 25.81
N ARG A 418 -25.46 -20.28 26.13
CA ARG A 418 -24.78 -19.01 25.90
C ARG A 418 -23.86 -19.07 24.68
N THR A 419 -23.78 -17.97 23.95
CA THR A 419 -22.77 -17.72 22.93
C THR A 419 -21.74 -16.75 23.50
N PHE A 420 -20.45 -16.97 23.17
CA PHE A 420 -19.35 -16.17 23.65
C PHE A 420 -18.68 -15.44 22.47
N ARG A 421 -18.33 -14.19 22.67
CA ARG A 421 -17.59 -13.37 21.69
C ARG A 421 -16.45 -12.63 22.37
N ALA A 422 -15.32 -12.55 21.69
CA ALA A 422 -14.17 -11.75 22.11
C ALA A 422 -13.84 -10.70 21.05
N MET A 423 -13.48 -9.50 21.50
CA MET A 423 -13.18 -8.37 20.63
C MET A 423 -11.97 -7.61 21.17
N LEU A 424 -11.02 -7.28 20.31
CA LEU A 424 -9.88 -6.44 20.65
C LEU A 424 -10.14 -4.99 20.24
N TRP A 425 -9.89 -4.05 21.13
CA TRP A 425 -10.19 -2.65 20.93
C TRP A 425 -8.97 -1.75 21.24
N SER A 426 -8.81 -0.67 20.45
CA SER A 426 -7.93 0.45 20.76
C SER A 426 -8.80 1.66 21.12
N GLY A 427 -8.77 2.07 22.39
CA GLY A 427 -9.69 3.10 22.89
C GLY A 427 -11.16 2.68 22.68
N MET A 428 -11.89 3.40 21.81
CA MET A 428 -13.27 3.12 21.44
C MET A 428 -13.40 2.37 20.09
N CYS A 429 -12.28 1.96 19.48
CA CYS A 429 -12.25 1.35 18.15
C CYS A 429 -12.03 -0.16 18.23
N PRO A 430 -12.96 -1.01 17.76
CA PRO A 430 -12.73 -2.43 17.63
C PRO A 430 -11.75 -2.71 16.48
N LEU A 431 -10.72 -3.50 16.76
CA LEU A 431 -9.66 -3.87 15.83
C LEU A 431 -9.86 -5.28 15.25
N ALA A 432 -10.34 -6.20 16.08
CA ALA A 432 -10.60 -7.57 15.70
C ALA A 432 -11.72 -8.18 16.55
N LYS A 433 -12.39 -9.19 16.04
CA LYS A 433 -13.41 -9.97 16.75
C LYS A 433 -13.29 -11.46 16.43
N SER A 434 -13.71 -12.31 17.35
CA SER A 434 -13.82 -13.75 17.08
C SER A 434 -14.95 -14.06 16.08
N ASN A 435 -14.74 -15.09 15.25
CA ASN A 435 -15.69 -15.56 14.23
C ASN A 435 -16.68 -16.61 14.81
N ASN A 436 -17.27 -16.38 15.94
CA ASN A 436 -18.26 -17.30 16.52
C ASN A 436 -19.66 -16.73 16.42
#